data_2528585a786851ec897a613ed565cba0
#
_entry.id   2528585a786851ec897a613ed565cba0
#
_cell.length_a   1.000
_cell.length_b   1.000
_cell.length_c   1.000
_cell.angle_alpha   90.00
_cell.angle_beta   90.00
_cell.angle_gamma   90.00
#
_symmetry.space_group_name_H-M   'P 1'
#
loop_
_entity.id
_entity.type
_entity.pdbx_description
1 polymer ?
#
loop_
_entity_poly.entity_id
_entity_poly.type
_entity_poly.pdbx_seq_one_letter_code
_entity_poly.pdbx_strand_id
1 'polypeptide(L)'
;MSKRIVIALGGNALGNTPYEQLALVTETAKPIVDLIAQGNEVIIAHGNGPQVGMINLGMATAAEAKAIKSDMPFPECGAMSQGYIGYHLQTAIGNELASRGMNKDVATVVTQAVSYTHLTLPTN
;
A
#
# COMPACT_ATOMS: atom_id res chain seq x y z
N MET A 1 -7.64 -25.59 -11.40
CA MET A 1 -8.07 -24.49 -12.32
C MET A 1 -7.66 -23.16 -11.72
N SER A 2 -6.97 -22.35 -12.48
CA SER A 2 -6.50 -21.05 -12.00
C SER A 2 -7.66 -20.06 -11.85
N LYS A 3 -7.55 -19.21 -10.87
CA LYS A 3 -8.52 -18.14 -10.60
C LYS A 3 -7.78 -16.82 -10.52
N ARG A 4 -8.51 -15.74 -10.69
CA ARG A 4 -8.04 -14.40 -10.37
C ARG A 4 -8.65 -14.01 -9.04
N ILE A 5 -7.80 -13.76 -8.07
CA ILE A 5 -8.22 -13.54 -6.68
C ILE A 5 -7.82 -12.12 -6.28
N VAL A 6 -8.77 -11.37 -5.73
CA VAL A 6 -8.49 -10.05 -5.16
C VAL A 6 -8.47 -10.22 -3.64
N ILE A 7 -7.37 -9.82 -3.03
CA ILE A 7 -7.21 -9.85 -1.57
C ILE A 7 -7.23 -8.42 -1.07
N ALA A 8 -8.15 -8.12 -0.18
CA ALA A 8 -8.25 -6.80 0.43
C ALA A 8 -7.60 -6.83 1.81
N LEU A 9 -6.59 -5.98 2.02
CA LEU A 9 -5.91 -5.85 3.30
C LEU A 9 -6.46 -4.63 4.03
N GLY A 10 -7.07 -4.87 5.18
CA GLY A 10 -7.62 -3.79 6.01
C GLY A 10 -6.53 -3.07 6.81
N GLY A 11 -6.94 -1.99 7.48
CA GLY A 11 -6.01 -1.13 8.21
C GLY A 11 -5.17 -1.85 9.26
N ASN A 12 -5.76 -2.82 9.95
CA ASN A 12 -5.03 -3.57 11.00
C ASN A 12 -3.95 -4.49 10.43
N ALA A 13 -4.04 -4.82 9.15
CA ALA A 13 -3.06 -5.71 8.51
C ALA A 13 -1.75 -4.99 8.18
N LEU A 14 -1.73 -3.66 8.25
CA LEU A 14 -0.58 -2.87 7.82
C LEU A 14 0.18 -2.20 8.98
N GLY A 15 -0.37 -2.21 10.20
CA GLY A 15 0.28 -1.57 11.34
C GLY A 15 0.30 -0.05 11.26
N ASN A 16 0.97 0.58 12.21
CA ASN A 16 1.00 2.04 12.37
C ASN A 16 2.36 2.67 12.06
N THR A 17 3.41 1.87 11.94
CA THR A 17 4.74 2.38 11.62
C THR A 17 5.32 1.57 10.45
N PRO A 18 6.32 2.12 9.73
CA PRO A 18 6.96 1.36 8.65
C PRO A 18 7.58 0.04 9.12
N TYR A 19 8.09 0.03 10.33
CA TYR A 19 8.73 -1.17 10.88
C TYR A 19 7.71 -2.26 11.21
N GLU A 20 6.58 -1.86 11.81
CA GLU A 20 5.47 -2.78 12.05
C GLU A 20 4.89 -3.28 10.72
N GLN A 21 4.73 -2.37 9.76
CA GLN A 21 4.17 -2.73 8.46
C GLN A 21 5.04 -3.77 7.76
N LEU A 22 6.34 -3.57 7.74
CA LEU A 22 7.24 -4.50 7.08
C LEU A 22 7.16 -5.89 7.72
N ALA A 23 7.12 -5.95 9.05
CA ALA A 23 6.99 -7.22 9.76
C ALA A 23 5.67 -7.92 9.44
N LEU A 24 4.57 -7.15 9.45
CA LEU A 24 3.24 -7.71 9.18
C LEU A 24 3.10 -8.21 7.76
N VAL A 25 3.56 -7.43 6.77
CA VAL A 25 3.44 -7.86 5.38
C VAL A 25 4.36 -9.03 5.06
N THR A 26 5.48 -9.16 5.75
CA THR A 26 6.37 -10.32 5.59
C THR A 26 5.63 -11.60 5.97
N GLU A 27 4.88 -11.58 7.05
CA GLU A 27 4.06 -12.73 7.44
C GLU A 27 2.87 -12.93 6.50
N THR A 28 2.21 -11.84 6.11
CA THR A 28 1.06 -11.88 5.20
C THR A 28 1.44 -12.42 3.82
N ALA A 29 2.68 -12.18 3.39
CA ALA A 29 3.16 -12.64 2.09
C ALA A 29 3.11 -14.17 1.97
N LYS A 30 3.28 -14.89 3.06
CA LYS A 30 3.31 -16.36 3.03
C LYS A 30 2.01 -16.98 2.51
N PRO A 31 0.83 -16.68 3.10
CA PRO A 31 -0.42 -17.21 2.54
C PRO A 31 -0.75 -16.66 1.16
N ILE A 32 -0.31 -15.43 0.84
CA ILE A 32 -0.50 -14.88 -0.50
C ILE A 32 0.27 -15.70 -1.52
N VAL A 33 1.52 -16.02 -1.24
CA VAL A 33 2.33 -16.83 -2.15
C VAL A 33 1.83 -18.27 -2.21
N ASP A 34 1.23 -18.78 -1.14
CA ASP A 34 0.55 -20.07 -1.19
C ASP A 34 -0.51 -20.10 -2.29
N LEU A 35 -1.31 -19.04 -2.39
CA LEU A 35 -2.33 -18.94 -3.43
C LEU A 35 -1.72 -18.84 -4.81
N ILE A 36 -0.63 -18.10 -4.96
CA ILE A 36 0.08 -17.99 -6.23
C ILE A 36 0.67 -19.35 -6.62
N ALA A 37 1.22 -20.08 -5.68
CA ALA A 37 1.80 -21.41 -5.92
C ALA A 37 0.75 -22.41 -6.40
N GLN A 38 -0.52 -22.19 -6.05
CA GLN A 38 -1.63 -23.02 -6.54
C GLN A 38 -2.05 -22.68 -7.97
N GLY A 39 -1.38 -21.74 -8.61
CA GLY A 39 -1.65 -21.35 -9.99
C GLY A 39 -2.61 -20.19 -10.14
N ASN A 40 -2.95 -19.49 -9.06
CA ASN A 40 -3.87 -18.36 -9.11
C ASN A 40 -3.13 -17.06 -9.44
N GLU A 41 -3.85 -16.15 -10.12
CA GLU A 41 -3.42 -14.77 -10.25
C GLU A 41 -3.94 -13.99 -9.06
N VAL A 42 -3.08 -13.21 -8.40
CA VAL A 42 -3.46 -12.50 -7.19
C VAL A 42 -3.28 -11.00 -7.38
N ILE A 43 -4.31 -10.25 -6.99
CA ILE A 43 -4.31 -8.79 -6.96
C ILE A 43 -4.53 -8.37 -5.51
N ILE A 44 -3.66 -7.50 -5.00
CA ILE A 44 -3.77 -7.00 -3.64
C ILE A 44 -4.35 -5.59 -3.68
N ALA A 45 -5.41 -5.37 -2.92
CA ALA A 45 -5.93 -4.04 -2.64
C ALA A 45 -5.77 -3.76 -1.16
N HIS A 46 -5.55 -2.50 -0.80
CA HIS A 46 -5.31 -2.16 0.60
C HIS A 46 -5.83 -0.76 0.93
N GLY A 47 -6.09 -0.54 2.22
CA GLY A 47 -6.34 0.80 2.74
C GLY A 47 -5.03 1.52 3.06
N ASN A 48 -5.14 2.77 3.52
CA ASN A 48 -3.96 3.60 3.78
C ASN A 48 -4.14 4.59 4.94
N GLY A 49 -5.17 4.42 5.78
CA GLY A 49 -5.51 5.42 6.80
C GLY A 49 -4.33 5.92 7.63
N PRO A 50 -3.66 5.05 8.40
CA PRO A 50 -2.53 5.48 9.22
C PRO A 50 -1.37 6.04 8.39
N GLN A 51 -1.13 5.48 7.23
CA GLN A 51 0.02 5.85 6.39
C GLN A 51 -0.16 7.24 5.78
N VAL A 52 -1.31 7.52 5.21
CA VAL A 52 -1.56 8.84 4.62
C VAL A 52 -1.63 9.92 5.69
N GLY A 53 -2.18 9.58 6.86
CA GLY A 53 -2.23 10.51 7.98
C GLY A 53 -0.85 10.90 8.47
N MET A 54 0.05 9.94 8.62
CA MET A 54 1.42 10.18 9.02
C MET A 54 2.15 11.07 8.01
N ILE A 55 2.01 10.77 6.72
CA ILE A 55 2.67 11.54 5.66
C ILE A 55 2.14 12.97 5.65
N ASN A 56 0.82 13.13 5.70
CA ASN A 56 0.19 14.45 5.70
C ASN A 56 0.65 15.28 6.90
N LEU A 57 0.62 14.69 8.08
CA LEU A 57 1.04 15.37 9.30
C LEU A 57 2.53 15.72 9.24
N GLY A 58 3.36 14.80 8.79
CA GLY A 58 4.81 15.03 8.69
C GLY A 58 5.14 16.16 7.73
N MET A 59 4.50 16.19 6.57
CA MET A 59 4.73 17.25 5.58
C MET A 59 4.23 18.60 6.10
N ALA A 60 3.05 18.65 6.70
CA ALA A 60 2.50 19.89 7.26
C ALA A 60 3.38 20.42 8.38
N THR A 61 3.85 19.56 9.27
CA THR A 61 4.71 19.94 10.38
C THR A 61 6.06 20.46 9.89
N ALA A 62 6.64 19.80 8.90
CA ALA A 62 7.92 20.24 8.32
C ALA A 62 7.78 21.59 7.62
N ALA A 63 6.67 21.82 6.92
CA ALA A 63 6.41 23.10 6.27
C ALA A 63 6.23 24.21 7.30
N GLU A 64 5.50 23.95 8.38
CA GLU A 64 5.30 24.91 9.47
C GLU A 64 6.62 25.28 10.14
N ALA A 65 7.49 24.30 10.31
CA ALA A 65 8.83 24.50 10.87
C ALA A 65 9.81 25.09 9.86
N LYS A 66 9.38 25.31 8.62
CA LYS A 66 10.20 25.84 7.51
C LYS A 66 11.37 24.92 7.14
N ALA A 67 11.27 23.65 7.49
CA ALA A 67 12.25 22.64 7.06
C ALA A 67 12.09 22.30 5.58
N ILE A 68 10.88 22.42 5.05
CA ILE A 68 10.57 22.30 3.63
C ILE A 68 9.76 23.52 3.19
N LYS A 69 9.72 23.76 1.88
CA LYS A 69 9.14 24.99 1.33
C LYS A 69 7.61 25.03 1.37
N SER A 70 6.96 23.87 1.29
CA SER A 70 5.51 23.80 1.32
C SER A 70 5.08 22.46 1.87
N ASP A 71 3.82 22.37 2.32
CA ASP A 71 3.21 21.09 2.62
C ASP A 71 2.96 20.31 1.32
N MET A 72 2.46 19.10 1.47
CA MET A 72 2.09 18.26 0.34
C MET A 72 0.57 18.17 0.29
N PRO A 73 -0.05 18.44 -0.87
CA PRO A 73 -1.50 18.28 -0.97
C PRO A 73 -1.95 16.86 -0.64
N PHE A 74 -3.15 16.74 -0.12
CA PHE A 74 -3.64 15.45 0.37
C PHE A 74 -3.69 14.35 -0.69
N PRO A 75 -4.11 14.62 -1.93
CA PRO A 75 -4.08 13.58 -2.96
C PRO A 75 -2.67 13.03 -3.22
N GLU A 76 -1.67 13.89 -3.19
CA GLU A 76 -0.28 13.48 -3.36
C GLU A 76 0.22 12.69 -2.17
N CYS A 77 -0.20 13.04 -0.94
CA CYS A 77 0.08 12.22 0.24
C CYS A 77 -0.52 10.83 0.08
N GLY A 78 -1.69 10.74 -0.51
CA GLY A 78 -2.32 9.47 -0.84
C GLY A 78 -1.47 8.64 -1.80
N ALA A 79 -0.99 9.27 -2.87
CA ALA A 79 -0.11 8.60 -3.82
C ALA A 79 1.18 8.13 -3.15
N MET A 80 1.76 8.94 -2.29
CA MET A 80 2.95 8.58 -1.52
C MET A 80 2.69 7.37 -0.64
N SER A 81 1.51 7.31 -0.01
CA SER A 81 1.14 6.17 0.82
C SER A 81 1.00 4.88 0.00
N GLN A 82 0.46 4.99 -1.21
CA GLN A 82 0.36 3.84 -2.11
C GLN A 82 1.73 3.31 -2.47
N GLY A 83 2.66 4.19 -2.77
CA GLY A 83 4.03 3.81 -3.07
C GLY A 83 4.72 3.13 -1.89
N TYR A 84 4.59 3.69 -0.71
CA TYR A 84 5.18 3.16 0.51
C TYR A 84 4.60 1.77 0.85
N ILE A 85 3.28 1.64 0.89
CA ILE A 85 2.63 0.36 1.18
C ILE A 85 2.94 -0.66 0.09
N GLY A 86 2.81 -0.25 -1.17
CA GLY A 86 3.07 -1.13 -2.30
C GLY A 86 4.51 -1.61 -2.34
N TYR A 87 5.46 -0.74 -1.99
CA TYR A 87 6.87 -1.10 -1.92
C TYR A 87 7.11 -2.23 -0.90
N HIS A 88 6.51 -2.11 0.29
CA HIS A 88 6.64 -3.14 1.32
C HIS A 88 6.01 -4.47 0.88
N LEU A 89 4.79 -4.41 0.32
CA LEU A 89 4.11 -5.60 -0.17
C LEU A 89 4.89 -6.26 -1.30
N GLN A 90 5.34 -5.45 -2.25
CA GLN A 90 6.12 -5.93 -3.39
C GLN A 90 7.42 -6.59 -2.92
N THR A 91 8.10 -5.98 -1.96
CA THR A 91 9.34 -6.52 -1.40
C THR A 91 9.08 -7.84 -0.67
N ALA A 92 8.08 -7.88 0.19
CA ALA A 92 7.80 -9.08 0.99
C ALA A 92 7.33 -10.24 0.11
N ILE A 93 6.42 -9.97 -0.82
CA ILE A 93 5.91 -11.01 -1.73
C ILE A 93 7.02 -11.49 -2.66
N GLY A 94 7.80 -10.54 -3.20
CA GLY A 94 8.92 -10.88 -4.07
C GLY A 94 9.97 -11.76 -3.37
N ASN A 95 10.29 -11.44 -2.11
CA ASN A 95 11.22 -12.23 -1.33
C ASN A 95 10.67 -13.64 -1.04
N GLU A 96 9.39 -13.74 -0.74
CA GLU A 96 8.78 -15.04 -0.50
C GLU A 96 8.75 -15.89 -1.77
N LEU A 97 8.41 -15.29 -2.92
CA LEU A 97 8.45 -15.96 -4.21
C LEU A 97 9.87 -16.48 -4.50
N ALA A 98 10.86 -15.64 -4.32
CA ALA A 98 12.25 -16.00 -4.56
C ALA A 98 12.72 -17.14 -3.65
N SER A 99 12.32 -17.10 -2.37
CA SER A 99 12.70 -18.12 -1.41
C SER A 99 12.12 -19.50 -1.77
N ARG A 100 11.03 -19.51 -2.51
CA ARG A 100 10.40 -20.75 -2.99
C ARG A 100 10.84 -21.14 -4.39
N GLY A 101 11.79 -20.41 -4.98
CA GLY A 101 12.28 -20.68 -6.32
C GLY A 101 11.28 -20.37 -7.43
N MET A 102 10.32 -19.51 -7.15
CA MET A 102 9.28 -19.13 -8.12
C MET A 102 9.71 -17.90 -8.89
N ASN A 103 9.73 -18.01 -10.21
CA ASN A 103 10.13 -16.91 -11.09
C ASN A 103 8.89 -16.11 -11.50
N LYS A 104 8.42 -15.26 -10.61
CA LYS A 104 7.27 -14.40 -10.85
C LYS A 104 7.58 -13.00 -10.35
N ASP A 105 7.03 -12.01 -11.01
CA ASP A 105 7.24 -10.61 -10.69
C ASP A 105 6.05 -10.03 -9.95
N VAL A 106 6.31 -9.00 -9.17
CA VAL A 106 5.30 -8.25 -8.45
C VAL A 106 5.42 -6.80 -8.87
N ALA A 107 4.33 -6.17 -9.19
CA ALA A 107 4.30 -4.76 -9.56
C ALA A 107 3.31 -4.01 -8.68
N THR A 108 3.64 -2.78 -8.36
CA THR A 108 2.76 -1.87 -7.65
C THR A 108 2.15 -0.90 -8.64
N VAL A 109 0.83 -0.76 -8.60
CA VAL A 109 0.11 0.19 -9.45
C VAL A 109 -0.41 1.30 -8.56
N VAL A 110 -0.02 2.53 -8.88
CA VAL A 110 -0.55 3.71 -8.20
C VAL A 110 -1.82 4.14 -8.91
N THR A 111 -2.92 4.19 -8.16
CA THR A 111 -4.20 4.61 -8.69
C THR A 111 -4.44 6.08 -8.36
N GLN A 112 -5.20 6.76 -9.21
CA GLN A 112 -5.55 8.15 -8.96
C GLN A 112 -6.74 8.21 -8.00
N ALA A 113 -6.47 8.68 -6.78
CA ALA A 113 -7.52 8.90 -5.80
C ALA A 113 -7.99 10.35 -5.92
N VAL A 114 -9.30 10.56 -5.82
CA VAL A 114 -9.89 11.89 -5.91
C VAL A 114 -10.38 12.29 -4.52
N SER A 115 -9.98 13.50 -4.08
CA SER A 115 -10.39 14.01 -2.79
C SER A 115 -11.86 14.42 -2.82
N TYR A 116 -12.63 13.94 -1.85
CA TYR A 116 -14.04 14.30 -1.72
C TYR A 116 -14.27 15.77 -1.40
N THR A 117 -13.26 16.44 -0.87
CA THR A 117 -13.37 17.87 -0.58
C THR A 117 -13.46 18.72 -1.84
N HIS A 118 -13.04 18.18 -2.98
CA HIS A 118 -13.10 18.90 -4.26
C HIS A 118 -14.19 18.40 -5.17
N LEU A 119 -14.89 17.35 -4.76
CA LEU A 119 -15.95 16.78 -5.56
C LEU A 119 -17.29 17.13 -4.94
N THR A 120 -18.05 17.92 -5.68
CA THR A 120 -19.46 17.99 -5.39
C THR A 120 -20.08 16.78 -6.06
N LEU A 121 -20.13 15.69 -5.33
CA LEU A 121 -20.77 14.50 -5.86
C LEU A 121 -22.28 14.75 -5.94
N PRO A 122 -22.89 14.45 -7.09
CA PRO A 122 -24.34 14.47 -7.13
C PRO A 122 -24.83 13.44 -6.13
N THR A 123 -25.39 13.92 -5.07
CA THR A 123 -26.03 13.06 -4.07
C THR A 123 -27.41 12.74 -4.56
N ASN A 124 -27.52 11.73 -5.26
CA ASN A 124 -28.81 11.27 -5.72
C ASN A 124 -29.08 9.92 -5.17
#